data_3e6a92feedf092711d609f7f256a90ea
#
_entry.id   3e6a92feedf092711d609f7f256a90ea
#
_cell.length_a   1.000
_cell.length_b   1.000
_cell.length_c   1.000
_cell.angle_alpha   90.00
_cell.angle_beta   90.00
_cell.angle_gamma   90.00
#
_symmetry.space_group_name_H-M   'P 1'
#
loop_
_entity.id
_entity.type
_entity.pdbx_description
1 polymer ?
#
loop_
_entity_poly.entity_id
_entity_poly.type
_entity_poly.pdbx_seq_one_letter_code
_entity_poly.pdbx_strand_id
1 'polypeptide(L)'
;IAVSLTNYLDAGAIVAGASGLTLWQNYLGLNEGHLGWLNALSANAFGAAIGAIFGGFLADKYGRKTIYSYNMLVYMLGIAIIMFTVNFPMLLIGFMVTGISVGVGVPASWTYISENSEAGNRGKNMGISQFAWGVGPMIILLLGMLLAPGKADASAGVLFSYVQKIASFIIGNDASIDAINVFSSRIIFGSLLIVAFIAWNLQRKLNESKDWE
;
A
#
# COMPACT_ATOMS: atom_id res chain seq x y z
N ILE A 1 4.07 17.51 -3.04
CA ILE A 1 4.46 16.28 -3.79
C ILE A 1 4.73 15.13 -2.82
N ALA A 2 5.66 15.24 -1.86
CA ALA A 2 5.99 14.13 -0.94
C ALA A 2 4.77 13.61 -0.18
N VAL A 3 3.92 14.49 0.35
CA VAL A 3 2.68 14.13 1.05
C VAL A 3 1.64 13.54 0.10
N SER A 4 1.52 14.08 -1.11
CA SER A 4 0.59 13.54 -2.11
C SER A 4 0.96 12.12 -2.55
N LEU A 5 2.27 11.78 -2.59
CA LEU A 5 2.71 10.42 -2.87
C LEU A 5 2.32 9.43 -1.76
N THR A 6 2.30 9.85 -0.49
CA THR A 6 1.81 8.99 0.59
C THR A 6 0.33 8.70 0.42
N ASN A 7 -0.49 9.71 0.15
CA ASN A 7 -1.92 9.51 -0.09
C ASN A 7 -2.19 8.59 -1.30
N TYR A 8 -1.38 8.71 -2.36
CA TYR A 8 -1.38 7.77 -3.48
C TYR A 8 -1.10 6.33 -3.02
N LEU A 9 -0.07 6.15 -2.19
CA LEU A 9 0.37 4.84 -1.70
C LEU A 9 -0.66 4.21 -0.77
N ASP A 10 -1.22 4.98 0.16
CA ASP A 10 -2.20 4.52 1.14
C ASP A 10 -3.46 4.00 0.43
N ALA A 11 -4.03 4.78 -0.48
CA ALA A 11 -5.18 4.36 -1.27
C ALA A 11 -4.85 3.22 -2.24
N GLY A 12 -3.66 3.26 -2.85
CA GLY A 12 -3.17 2.22 -3.75
C GLY A 12 -3.01 0.87 -3.06
N ALA A 13 -2.47 0.82 -1.83
CA ALA A 13 -2.31 -0.42 -1.07
C ALA A 13 -3.65 -1.07 -0.70
N ILE A 14 -4.65 -0.25 -0.33
CA ILE A 14 -6.00 -0.73 -0.05
C ILE A 14 -6.57 -1.48 -1.27
N VAL A 15 -6.47 -0.87 -2.44
CA VAL A 15 -7.00 -1.44 -3.69
C VAL A 15 -6.15 -2.60 -4.18
N ALA A 16 -4.82 -2.55 -4.02
CA ALA A 16 -3.93 -3.68 -4.34
C ALA A 16 -4.28 -4.92 -3.51
N GLY A 17 -4.55 -4.74 -2.22
CA GLY A 17 -5.01 -5.81 -1.33
C GLY A 17 -6.32 -6.42 -1.79
N ALA A 18 -7.32 -5.58 -2.07
CA ALA A 18 -8.64 -6.03 -2.50
C ALA A 18 -8.59 -6.73 -3.87
N SER A 19 -7.90 -6.15 -4.86
CA SER A 19 -7.82 -6.70 -6.23
C SER A 19 -7.02 -8.01 -6.30
N GLY A 20 -6.01 -8.17 -5.45
CA GLY A 20 -5.18 -9.37 -5.38
C GLY A 20 -5.73 -10.49 -4.50
N LEU A 21 -6.78 -10.25 -3.71
CA LEU A 21 -7.23 -11.16 -2.65
C LEU A 21 -7.58 -12.57 -3.19
N THR A 22 -8.27 -12.67 -4.32
CA THR A 22 -8.60 -13.96 -4.94
C THR A 22 -7.35 -14.73 -5.36
N LEU A 23 -6.30 -14.05 -5.82
CA LEU A 23 -5.04 -14.69 -6.21
C LEU A 23 -4.34 -15.29 -4.98
N TRP A 24 -4.32 -14.56 -3.87
CA TRP A 24 -3.80 -15.06 -2.60
C TRP A 24 -4.66 -16.18 -2.03
N GLN A 25 -5.99 -16.08 -2.15
CA GLN A 25 -6.93 -17.12 -1.71
C GLN A 25 -6.63 -18.45 -2.40
N ASN A 26 -6.50 -18.45 -3.72
CA ASN A 26 -6.21 -19.65 -4.49
C ASN A 26 -4.81 -20.20 -4.18
N TYR A 27 -3.80 -19.32 -4.13
CA TYR A 27 -2.40 -19.71 -3.89
C TYR A 27 -2.18 -20.33 -2.50
N LEU A 28 -2.80 -19.77 -1.46
CA LEU A 28 -2.63 -20.21 -0.06
C LEU A 28 -3.75 -21.12 0.43
N GLY A 29 -4.78 -21.41 -0.38
CA GLY A 29 -5.92 -22.23 0.03
C GLY A 29 -6.73 -21.59 1.17
N LEU A 30 -6.98 -20.26 1.12
CA LEU A 30 -7.62 -19.52 2.21
C LEU A 30 -9.13 -19.80 2.22
N ASN A 31 -9.68 -20.02 3.42
CA ASN A 31 -11.12 -20.12 3.67
C ASN A 31 -11.74 -18.76 4.02
N GLU A 32 -13.07 -18.69 4.13
CA GLU A 32 -13.83 -17.47 4.46
C GLU A 32 -13.40 -16.87 5.81
N GLY A 33 -13.04 -17.70 6.80
CA GLY A 33 -12.52 -17.21 8.08
C GLY A 33 -11.19 -16.50 7.94
N HIS A 34 -10.28 -17.02 7.12
CA HIS A 34 -9.00 -16.36 6.81
C HIS A 34 -9.22 -15.01 6.11
N LEU A 35 -10.16 -14.92 5.17
CA LEU A 35 -10.52 -13.69 4.49
C LEU A 35 -11.12 -12.66 5.46
N GLY A 36 -11.95 -13.12 6.40
CA GLY A 36 -12.50 -12.28 7.46
C GLY A 36 -11.38 -11.63 8.31
N TRP A 37 -10.39 -12.41 8.74
CA TRP A 37 -9.25 -11.89 9.49
C TRP A 37 -8.39 -10.91 8.68
N LEU A 38 -8.12 -11.20 7.41
CA LEU A 38 -7.39 -10.29 6.52
C LEU A 38 -8.10 -8.94 6.38
N ASN A 39 -9.41 -8.96 6.16
CA ASN A 39 -10.20 -7.74 6.04
C ASN A 39 -10.26 -6.96 7.36
N ALA A 40 -10.42 -7.66 8.50
CA ALA A 40 -10.49 -7.03 9.81
C ALA A 40 -9.18 -6.35 10.23
N LEU A 41 -8.03 -6.95 9.92
CA LEU A 41 -6.71 -6.45 10.34
C LEU A 41 -6.01 -5.57 9.28
N SER A 42 -6.63 -5.42 8.10
CA SER A 42 -6.07 -4.63 6.99
C SER A 42 -6.17 -3.12 7.23
N ALA A 43 -5.71 -2.37 6.23
CA ALA A 43 -5.78 -0.91 6.16
C ALA A 43 -7.22 -0.35 6.22
N ASN A 44 -8.23 -1.17 5.98
CA ASN A 44 -9.64 -0.75 5.95
C ASN A 44 -10.35 -0.84 7.31
N ALA A 45 -9.74 -1.43 8.34
CA ALA A 45 -10.40 -1.67 9.62
C ALA A 45 -9.45 -1.48 10.81
N PHE A 46 -9.25 -2.51 11.64
CA PHE A 46 -8.50 -2.41 12.90
C PHE A 46 -7.05 -1.94 12.73
N GLY A 47 -6.36 -2.34 11.66
CA GLY A 47 -5.00 -1.87 11.38
C GLY A 47 -4.95 -0.36 11.29
N ALA A 48 -5.83 0.23 10.47
CA ALA A 48 -5.89 1.68 10.33
C ALA A 48 -6.37 2.40 11.60
N ALA A 49 -7.34 1.84 12.33
CA ALA A 49 -7.81 2.42 13.59
C ALA A 49 -6.70 2.50 14.65
N ILE A 50 -5.95 1.40 14.84
CA ILE A 50 -4.80 1.35 15.74
C ILE A 50 -3.74 2.37 15.30
N GLY A 51 -3.41 2.38 14.01
CA GLY A 51 -2.45 3.32 13.44
C GLY A 51 -2.83 4.78 13.66
N ALA A 52 -4.09 5.14 13.46
CA ALA A 52 -4.57 6.51 13.63
C ALA A 52 -4.48 6.99 15.09
N ILE A 53 -4.86 6.14 16.06
CA ILE A 53 -4.81 6.46 17.49
C ILE A 53 -3.37 6.68 17.95
N PHE A 54 -2.50 5.70 17.69
CA PHE A 54 -1.10 5.77 18.13
C PHE A 54 -0.28 6.75 17.30
N GLY A 55 -0.55 6.85 16.00
CA GLY A 55 0.16 7.74 15.10
C GLY A 55 -0.05 9.22 15.43
N GLY A 56 -1.27 9.62 15.75
CA GLY A 56 -1.56 10.98 16.19
C GLY A 56 -0.78 11.35 17.47
N PHE A 57 -0.89 10.50 18.51
CA PHE A 57 -0.17 10.70 19.77
C PHE A 57 1.36 10.75 19.59
N LEU A 58 1.92 9.86 18.78
CA LEU A 58 3.35 9.83 18.53
C LEU A 58 3.82 11.05 17.71
N ALA A 59 3.02 11.48 16.73
CA ALA A 59 3.32 12.65 15.92
C ALA A 59 3.36 13.95 16.75
N ASP A 60 2.44 14.10 17.70
CA ASP A 60 2.43 15.24 18.61
C ASP A 60 3.62 15.22 19.59
N LYS A 61 4.08 14.03 20.00
CA LYS A 61 5.18 13.89 20.97
C LYS A 61 6.57 13.97 20.35
N TYR A 62 6.79 13.40 19.16
CA TYR A 62 8.12 13.22 18.55
C TYR A 62 8.33 14.05 17.27
N GLY A 63 7.37 14.87 16.91
CA GLY A 63 7.40 15.65 15.68
C GLY A 63 6.74 14.97 14.49
N ARG A 64 6.02 15.75 13.73
CA ARG A 64 5.19 15.25 12.63
C ARG A 64 5.99 14.72 11.47
N LYS A 65 7.06 15.42 11.08
CA LYS A 65 8.00 14.96 10.06
C LYS A 65 8.67 13.64 10.44
N THR A 66 9.12 13.56 11.70
CA THR A 66 9.84 12.38 12.21
C THR A 66 8.97 11.15 12.10
N ILE A 67 7.77 11.17 12.68
CA ILE A 67 6.83 10.05 12.62
C ILE A 67 6.42 9.76 11.19
N TYR A 68 6.15 10.76 10.38
CA TYR A 68 5.77 10.61 8.99
C TYR A 68 6.85 9.91 8.15
N SER A 69 8.13 10.25 8.35
CA SER A 69 9.24 9.62 7.64
C SER A 69 9.51 8.18 8.09
N TYR A 70 9.43 7.91 9.40
CA TYR A 70 9.58 6.54 9.92
C TYR A 70 8.39 5.65 9.54
N ASN A 71 7.19 6.19 9.51
CA ASN A 71 6.00 5.49 9.07
C ASN A 71 6.16 4.92 7.65
N MET A 72 6.82 5.65 6.75
CA MET A 72 7.07 5.16 5.39
C MET A 72 7.98 3.93 5.37
N LEU A 73 8.92 3.80 6.31
CA LEU A 73 9.72 2.58 6.46
C LEU A 73 8.87 1.40 6.93
N VAL A 74 7.95 1.63 7.87
CA VAL A 74 6.99 0.62 8.34
C VAL A 74 6.08 0.18 7.19
N TYR A 75 5.61 1.14 6.37
CA TYR A 75 4.83 0.85 5.16
C TYR A 75 5.60 -0.05 4.20
N MET A 76 6.85 0.29 3.86
CA MET A 76 7.69 -0.52 2.98
C MET A 76 7.93 -1.92 3.55
N LEU A 77 8.12 -2.05 4.86
CA LEU A 77 8.25 -3.35 5.52
C LEU A 77 6.99 -4.19 5.35
N GLY A 78 5.80 -3.60 5.60
CA GLY A 78 4.52 -4.29 5.41
C GLY A 78 4.32 -4.75 3.96
N ILE A 79 4.57 -3.88 2.99
CA ILE A 79 4.49 -4.22 1.56
C ILE A 79 5.48 -5.32 1.18
N ALA A 80 6.72 -5.27 1.68
CA ALA A 80 7.72 -6.31 1.43
C ALA A 80 7.28 -7.67 2.01
N ILE A 81 6.71 -7.70 3.23
CA ILE A 81 6.17 -8.91 3.82
C ILE A 81 5.05 -9.50 2.94
N ILE A 82 4.12 -8.67 2.45
CA ILE A 82 3.06 -9.13 1.54
C ILE A 82 3.66 -9.68 0.25
N MET A 83 4.60 -8.98 -0.36
CA MET A 83 5.23 -9.37 -1.63
C MET A 83 5.92 -10.74 -1.55
N PHE A 84 6.60 -11.04 -0.43
CA PHE A 84 7.33 -12.28 -0.22
C PHE A 84 6.54 -13.36 0.53
N THR A 85 5.24 -13.16 0.71
CA THR A 85 4.38 -14.09 1.45
C THR A 85 4.38 -15.50 0.85
N VAL A 86 4.50 -16.49 1.73
CA VAL A 86 4.45 -17.93 1.43
C VAL A 86 3.42 -18.67 2.26
N ASN A 87 2.82 -18.04 3.28
CA ASN A 87 1.81 -18.62 4.15
C ASN A 87 0.84 -17.57 4.70
N PHE A 88 -0.31 -18.02 5.21
CA PHE A 88 -1.36 -17.13 5.73
C PHE A 88 -0.91 -16.21 6.88
N PRO A 89 -0.19 -16.68 7.94
CA PRO A 89 0.24 -15.80 9.01
C PRO A 89 1.14 -14.64 8.52
N MET A 90 2.02 -14.90 7.56
CA MET A 90 2.88 -13.88 6.98
C MET A 90 2.07 -12.84 6.20
N LEU A 91 1.07 -13.29 5.42
CA LEU A 91 0.15 -12.41 4.72
C LEU A 91 -0.61 -11.52 5.69
N LEU A 92 -1.14 -12.10 6.78
CA LEU A 92 -1.89 -11.40 7.81
C LEU A 92 -1.04 -10.32 8.49
N ILE A 93 0.19 -10.66 8.88
CA ILE A 93 1.14 -9.71 9.47
C ILE A 93 1.45 -8.58 8.48
N GLY A 94 1.69 -8.88 7.21
CA GLY A 94 1.94 -7.88 6.18
C GLY A 94 0.78 -6.90 6.03
N PHE A 95 -0.46 -7.40 5.97
CA PHE A 95 -1.65 -6.56 5.90
C PHE A 95 -1.86 -5.73 7.17
N MET A 96 -1.59 -6.29 8.35
CA MET A 96 -1.69 -5.58 9.62
C MET A 96 -0.66 -4.45 9.71
N VAL A 97 0.60 -4.71 9.38
CA VAL A 97 1.69 -3.71 9.41
C VAL A 97 1.40 -2.59 8.41
N THR A 98 0.99 -2.94 7.20
CA THR A 98 0.61 -1.94 6.18
C THR A 98 -0.61 -1.14 6.64
N GLY A 99 -1.59 -1.79 7.25
CA GLY A 99 -2.79 -1.16 7.79
C GLY A 99 -2.48 -0.14 8.88
N ILE A 100 -1.63 -0.49 9.84
CA ILE A 100 -1.16 0.42 10.89
C ILE A 100 -0.46 1.62 10.26
N SER A 101 0.41 1.40 9.28
CA SER A 101 1.12 2.47 8.60
C SER A 101 0.17 3.43 7.86
N VAL A 102 -0.82 2.91 7.13
CA VAL A 102 -1.86 3.74 6.49
C VAL A 102 -2.61 4.57 7.54
N GLY A 103 -2.97 3.96 8.67
CA GLY A 103 -3.63 4.66 9.78
C GLY A 103 -2.80 5.80 10.37
N VAL A 104 -1.49 5.65 10.50
CA VAL A 104 -0.57 6.71 10.94
C VAL A 104 -0.43 7.79 9.86
N GLY A 105 -0.32 7.39 8.60
CA GLY A 105 -0.02 8.26 7.47
C GLY A 105 -1.11 9.28 7.17
N VAL A 106 -2.37 8.87 7.21
CA VAL A 106 -3.51 9.71 6.84
C VAL A 106 -3.62 10.97 7.73
N PRO A 107 -3.80 10.87 9.06
CA PRO A 107 -3.91 12.07 9.90
C PRO A 107 -2.62 12.90 9.88
N ALA A 108 -1.45 12.26 9.93
CA ALA A 108 -0.15 12.95 9.93
C ALA A 108 0.05 13.78 8.65
N SER A 109 -0.35 13.24 7.48
CA SER A 109 -0.24 13.95 6.20
C SER A 109 -1.12 15.18 6.13
N TRP A 110 -2.36 15.07 6.58
CA TRP A 110 -3.32 16.18 6.55
C TRP A 110 -2.95 17.30 7.52
N THR A 111 -2.51 16.92 8.71
CA THR A 111 -2.03 17.90 9.70
C THR A 111 -0.79 18.61 9.18
N TYR A 112 0.19 17.88 8.63
CA TYR A 112 1.39 18.47 8.05
C TYR A 112 1.06 19.47 6.92
N ILE A 113 0.11 19.14 6.02
CA ILE A 113 -0.33 20.06 4.94
C ILE A 113 -0.98 21.29 5.55
N SER A 114 -1.87 21.14 6.54
CA SER A 114 -2.62 22.25 7.11
C SER A 114 -1.71 23.26 7.82
N GLU A 115 -0.65 22.80 8.48
CA GLU A 115 0.28 23.63 9.24
C GLU A 115 1.36 24.30 8.36
N ASN A 116 1.83 23.59 7.34
CA ASN A 116 2.86 24.11 6.44
C ASN A 116 2.32 24.86 5.23
N SER A 117 0.99 25.00 5.10
CA SER A 117 0.38 25.75 4.01
C SER A 117 -0.01 27.16 4.45
N GLU A 118 0.34 28.16 3.65
CA GLU A 118 -0.19 29.51 3.81
C GLU A 118 -1.73 29.49 3.74
N ALA A 119 -2.39 30.36 4.51
CA ALA A 119 -3.85 30.39 4.65
C ALA A 119 -4.57 30.42 3.29
N GLY A 120 -4.09 31.17 2.31
CA GLY A 120 -4.69 31.26 0.97
C GLY A 120 -4.48 30.00 0.09
N ASN A 121 -3.48 29.16 0.37
CA ASN A 121 -3.13 28.00 -0.43
C ASN A 121 -3.50 26.65 0.23
N ARG A 122 -4.00 26.66 1.47
CA ARG A 122 -4.33 25.47 2.25
C ARG A 122 -5.32 24.55 1.53
N GLY A 123 -6.43 25.13 1.04
CA GLY A 123 -7.44 24.37 0.29
C GLY A 123 -6.89 23.75 -1.01
N LYS A 124 -6.07 24.50 -1.76
CA LYS A 124 -5.41 24.00 -2.98
C LYS A 124 -4.49 22.81 -2.67
N ASN A 125 -3.64 22.92 -1.64
CA ASN A 125 -2.70 21.86 -1.27
C ASN A 125 -3.42 20.61 -0.77
N MET A 126 -4.48 20.78 -0.01
CA MET A 126 -5.37 19.68 0.42
C MET A 126 -6.04 19.02 -0.80
N GLY A 127 -6.55 19.81 -1.74
CA GLY A 127 -7.18 19.30 -2.98
C GLY A 127 -6.23 18.47 -3.83
N ILE A 128 -4.97 18.91 -4.01
CA ILE A 128 -3.93 18.14 -4.71
C ILE A 128 -3.66 16.81 -4.00
N SER A 129 -3.61 16.81 -2.68
CA SER A 129 -3.38 15.60 -1.89
C SER A 129 -4.55 14.61 -2.01
N GLN A 130 -5.79 15.10 -2.00
CA GLN A 130 -6.99 14.28 -2.23
C GLN A 130 -7.08 13.76 -3.67
N PHE A 131 -6.67 14.54 -4.65
CA PHE A 131 -6.57 14.07 -6.03
C PHE A 131 -5.60 12.88 -6.14
N ALA A 132 -4.44 12.95 -5.49
CA ALA A 132 -3.48 11.85 -5.45
C ALA A 132 -4.06 10.59 -4.79
N TRP A 133 -4.92 10.74 -3.75
CA TRP A 133 -5.67 9.63 -3.15
C TRP A 133 -6.54 8.90 -4.18
N GLY A 134 -7.20 9.61 -5.09
CA GLY A 134 -7.99 9.00 -6.17
C GLY A 134 -7.15 8.39 -7.29
N VAL A 135 -6.00 8.97 -7.61
CA VAL A 135 -5.09 8.48 -8.66
C VAL A 135 -4.45 7.13 -8.28
N GLY A 136 -4.17 6.90 -6.99
CA GLY A 136 -3.62 5.64 -6.50
C GLY A 136 -4.45 4.42 -6.93
N PRO A 137 -5.71 4.32 -6.51
CA PRO A 137 -6.62 3.25 -6.95
C PRO A 137 -6.73 3.11 -8.45
N MET A 138 -6.83 4.22 -9.18
CA MET A 138 -6.94 4.20 -10.65
C MET A 138 -5.75 3.49 -11.30
N ILE A 139 -4.52 3.84 -10.91
CA ILE A 139 -3.31 3.23 -11.45
C ILE A 139 -3.21 1.76 -11.04
N ILE A 140 -3.53 1.43 -9.79
CA ILE A 140 -3.46 0.05 -9.30
C ILE A 140 -4.50 -0.84 -9.99
N LEU A 141 -5.70 -0.36 -10.24
CA LEU A 141 -6.72 -1.11 -11.00
C LEU A 141 -6.32 -1.30 -12.46
N LEU A 142 -5.75 -0.28 -13.10
CA LEU A 142 -5.20 -0.41 -14.45
C LEU A 142 -4.07 -1.45 -14.51
N LEU A 143 -3.13 -1.42 -13.57
CA LEU A 143 -2.09 -2.43 -13.46
C LEU A 143 -2.70 -3.81 -13.21
N GLY A 144 -3.68 -3.91 -12.32
CA GLY A 144 -4.40 -5.14 -12.03
C GLY A 144 -5.04 -5.73 -13.30
N MET A 145 -5.68 -4.90 -14.12
CA MET A 145 -6.27 -5.32 -15.38
C MET A 145 -5.20 -5.77 -16.41
N LEU A 146 -4.12 -5.03 -16.54
CA LEU A 146 -3.03 -5.33 -17.49
C LEU A 146 -2.26 -6.60 -17.11
N LEU A 147 -2.12 -6.89 -15.82
CA LEU A 147 -1.39 -8.04 -15.28
C LEU A 147 -2.31 -9.21 -14.90
N ALA A 148 -3.62 -9.11 -15.12
CA ALA A 148 -4.60 -10.13 -14.72
C ALA A 148 -4.33 -11.48 -15.38
N PRO A 149 -4.35 -12.60 -14.64
CA PRO A 149 -4.38 -13.92 -15.24
C PRO A 149 -5.67 -14.13 -16.01
N GLY A 150 -5.60 -14.86 -17.12
CA GLY A 150 -6.78 -15.26 -17.87
C GLY A 150 -7.69 -16.17 -17.02
N LYS A 151 -8.98 -16.08 -17.24
CA LYS A 151 -10.01 -16.96 -16.69
C LYS A 151 -10.75 -17.65 -17.83
N ALA A 152 -11.56 -18.67 -17.51
CA ALA A 152 -12.36 -19.39 -18.51
C ALA A 152 -13.21 -18.45 -19.39
N ASP A 153 -13.73 -17.37 -18.79
CA ASP A 153 -14.64 -16.42 -19.43
C ASP A 153 -13.99 -15.07 -19.80
N ALA A 154 -12.68 -14.90 -19.56
CA ALA A 154 -11.99 -13.64 -19.82
C ALA A 154 -10.54 -13.86 -20.29
N SER A 155 -10.14 -13.11 -21.33
CA SER A 155 -8.76 -13.12 -21.78
C SER A 155 -7.81 -12.58 -20.71
N ALA A 156 -6.57 -13.09 -20.70
CA ALA A 156 -5.51 -12.56 -19.85
C ALA A 156 -5.19 -11.10 -20.21
N GLY A 157 -4.74 -10.33 -19.21
CA GLY A 157 -4.24 -8.98 -19.42
C GLY A 157 -3.05 -8.94 -20.38
N VAL A 158 -2.92 -7.84 -21.10
CA VAL A 158 -1.91 -7.68 -22.17
C VAL A 158 -0.47 -7.94 -21.68
N LEU A 159 -0.19 -7.62 -20.43
CA LEU A 159 1.14 -7.80 -19.83
C LEU A 159 1.29 -9.12 -19.07
N PHE A 160 0.26 -9.97 -19.00
CA PHE A 160 0.33 -11.21 -18.22
C PHE A 160 1.39 -12.19 -18.74
N SER A 161 1.69 -12.20 -20.03
CA SER A 161 2.79 -13.00 -20.59
C SER A 161 4.16 -12.66 -19.98
N TYR A 162 4.38 -11.41 -19.63
CA TYR A 162 5.61 -10.99 -18.91
C TYR A 162 5.59 -11.47 -17.45
N VAL A 163 4.42 -11.45 -16.80
CA VAL A 163 4.27 -12.03 -15.46
C VAL A 163 4.65 -13.49 -15.45
N GLN A 164 4.17 -14.28 -16.42
CA GLN A 164 4.49 -15.69 -16.55
C GLN A 164 6.01 -15.91 -16.73
N LYS A 165 6.66 -15.13 -17.59
CA LYS A 165 8.11 -15.21 -17.80
C LYS A 165 8.91 -14.89 -16.53
N ILE A 166 8.52 -13.83 -15.79
CA ILE A 166 9.18 -13.46 -14.54
C ILE A 166 8.95 -14.54 -13.48
N ALA A 167 7.72 -15.02 -13.35
CA ALA A 167 7.39 -16.08 -12.40
C ALA A 167 8.17 -17.37 -12.69
N SER A 168 8.16 -17.86 -13.93
CA SER A 168 8.90 -19.07 -14.32
C SER A 168 10.41 -18.93 -14.15
N PHE A 169 10.96 -17.75 -14.34
CA PHE A 169 12.38 -17.48 -14.07
C PHE A 169 12.72 -17.55 -12.57
N ILE A 170 11.82 -17.08 -11.68
CA ILE A 170 12.08 -17.01 -10.23
C ILE A 170 11.76 -18.34 -9.53
N ILE A 171 10.63 -18.96 -9.85
CA ILE A 171 10.11 -20.14 -9.13
C ILE A 171 10.23 -21.45 -9.93
N GLY A 172 10.72 -21.39 -11.16
CA GLY A 172 10.87 -22.53 -12.05
C GLY A 172 9.64 -22.81 -12.92
N ASN A 173 9.83 -23.60 -13.96
CA ASN A 173 8.79 -23.92 -14.94
C ASN A 173 7.76 -24.94 -14.41
N ASP A 174 8.06 -25.67 -13.32
CA ASP A 174 7.19 -26.67 -12.71
C ASP A 174 6.26 -26.08 -11.62
N ALA A 175 6.21 -24.74 -11.50
CA ALA A 175 5.37 -24.07 -10.53
C ALA A 175 3.88 -24.23 -10.84
N SER A 176 3.04 -24.31 -9.81
CA SER A 176 1.60 -24.36 -9.96
C SER A 176 1.06 -23.09 -10.64
N ILE A 177 -0.06 -23.23 -11.35
CA ILE A 177 -0.72 -22.09 -12.02
C ILE A 177 -1.03 -20.98 -11.00
N ASP A 178 -1.48 -21.33 -9.80
CA ASP A 178 -1.77 -20.34 -8.75
C ASP A 178 -0.53 -19.64 -8.24
N ALA A 179 0.61 -20.32 -8.16
CA ALA A 179 1.89 -19.72 -7.82
C ALA A 179 2.35 -18.71 -8.90
N ILE A 180 2.06 -18.97 -10.17
CA ILE A 180 2.34 -18.03 -11.27
C ILE A 180 1.36 -16.85 -11.21
N ASN A 181 0.07 -17.12 -11.02
CA ASN A 181 -0.97 -16.09 -11.01
C ASN A 181 -0.77 -15.06 -9.88
N VAL A 182 -0.33 -15.50 -8.69
CA VAL A 182 -0.09 -14.59 -7.56
C VAL A 182 1.04 -13.60 -7.83
N PHE A 183 1.93 -13.86 -8.78
CA PHE A 183 2.97 -12.91 -9.19
C PHE A 183 2.39 -11.61 -9.76
N SER A 184 1.20 -11.62 -10.34
CA SER A 184 0.50 -10.38 -10.73
C SER A 184 0.33 -9.45 -9.52
N SER A 185 -0.17 -9.98 -8.41
CA SER A 185 -0.30 -9.22 -7.16
C SER A 185 1.08 -8.81 -6.58
N ARG A 186 2.07 -9.70 -6.59
CA ARG A 186 3.44 -9.39 -6.14
C ARG A 186 4.06 -8.23 -6.92
N ILE A 187 3.88 -8.18 -8.24
CA ILE A 187 4.38 -7.09 -9.08
C ILE A 187 3.67 -5.78 -8.76
N ILE A 188 2.36 -5.80 -8.51
CA ILE A 188 1.60 -4.62 -8.07
C ILE A 188 2.15 -4.08 -6.75
N PHE A 189 2.33 -4.93 -5.74
CA PHE A 189 2.95 -4.54 -4.48
C PHE A 189 4.40 -4.09 -4.65
N GLY A 190 5.16 -4.70 -5.56
CA GLY A 190 6.51 -4.26 -5.93
C GLY A 190 6.54 -2.85 -6.51
N SER A 191 5.55 -2.49 -7.33
CA SER A 191 5.42 -1.12 -7.86
C SER A 191 5.15 -0.10 -6.75
N LEU A 192 4.30 -0.45 -5.77
CA LEU A 192 4.06 0.38 -4.59
C LEU A 192 5.33 0.53 -3.74
N LEU A 193 6.14 -0.53 -3.60
CA LEU A 193 7.40 -0.47 -2.86
C LEU A 193 8.40 0.51 -3.50
N ILE A 194 8.51 0.52 -4.83
CA ILE A 194 9.37 1.47 -5.56
C ILE A 194 8.90 2.90 -5.33
N VAL A 195 7.60 3.17 -5.46
CA VAL A 195 7.04 4.51 -5.23
C VAL A 195 7.19 4.92 -3.76
N ALA A 196 7.03 3.99 -2.81
CA ALA A 196 7.24 4.24 -1.39
C ALA A 196 8.70 4.63 -1.08
N PHE A 197 9.66 3.99 -1.72
CA PHE A 197 11.07 4.34 -1.59
C PHE A 197 11.37 5.76 -2.11
N ILE A 198 10.76 6.14 -3.23
CA ILE A 198 10.87 7.51 -3.76
C ILE A 198 10.22 8.50 -2.79
N ALA A 199 9.01 8.21 -2.30
CA ALA A 199 8.30 9.04 -1.34
C ALA A 199 9.11 9.25 -0.04
N TRP A 200 9.68 8.18 0.51
CA TRP A 200 10.53 8.24 1.69
C TRP A 200 11.76 9.14 1.49
N ASN A 201 12.45 9.03 0.34
CA ASN A 201 13.58 9.91 0.03
C ASN A 201 13.19 11.39 -0.08
N LEU A 202 11.99 11.68 -0.57
CA LEU A 202 11.46 13.04 -0.61
C LEU A 202 11.05 13.54 0.78
N GLN A 203 10.45 12.68 1.60
CA GLN A 203 10.03 13.02 2.97
C GLN A 203 11.20 13.36 3.89
N ARG A 204 12.31 12.67 3.76
CA ARG A 204 13.53 12.96 4.52
C ARG A 204 14.05 14.38 4.33
N LYS A 205 13.73 15.02 3.20
CA LYS A 205 14.12 16.38 2.85
C LYS A 205 13.14 17.45 3.32
N LEU A 206 11.99 17.07 3.88
CA LEU A 206 11.02 18.01 4.42
C LEU A 206 11.56 18.66 5.71
N ASN A 207 11.12 19.88 6.01
CA ASN A 207 11.34 20.53 7.29
C ASN A 207 10.27 20.08 8.29
N GLU A 208 10.53 20.24 9.59
CA GLU A 208 9.52 19.98 10.61
C GLU A 208 8.37 20.99 10.50
N SER A 209 7.24 20.69 11.11
CA SER A 209 6.09 21.57 11.13
C SER A 209 6.38 22.82 11.97
N LYS A 210 6.02 24.00 11.45
CA LYS A 210 6.23 25.30 12.14
C LYS A 210 5.45 25.41 13.46
N ASP A 211 4.32 24.71 13.54
CA ASP A 211 3.45 24.76 14.72
C ASP A 211 3.92 23.75 15.81
N TRP A 212 4.85 22.88 15.49
CA TRP A 212 5.42 21.91 16.41
C TRP A 212 6.74 22.41 17.05
N GLU A 213 7.52 23.25 16.36
CA GLU A 213 8.73 23.91 16.89
C GLU A 213 8.38 24.97 17.94
#